data_062037194819e1eb96d9799a70548e61
#
_entry.id   062037194819e1eb96d9799a70548e61
#
_cell.length_a   1.000
_cell.length_b   1.000
_cell.length_c   1.000
_cell.angle_alpha   90.00
_cell.angle_beta   90.00
_cell.angle_gamma   90.00
#
_symmetry.space_group_name_H-M   'P 1'
#
loop_
_entity.id
_entity.type
_entity.pdbx_description
1 polymer ?
#
loop_
_entity_poly.entity_id
_entity_poly.type
_entity_poly.pdbx_seq_one_letter_code
_entity_poly.pdbx_strand_id
1 'polypeptide(L)'
;RLTKWKGKVASLSPSLGQLVATVSPIALGRALLIDANRALVAATWGGAGLLVTVGSASAACVETPDGVFVCSVPETTTQSLSATGTLLDVTIDPGASFTTTAGNALDLTGNAGITFLNNNTDATITGDLSGIEALNTGSGALSITTKSTTTGSSVYGINATNSGSSLSINAAGTTGNSVGINAYNSGSGALTIITTGTTAANTSIFSTGIEANNNGTDLTITTSGSTRGGAGIVATNDGSGDLSITT
;
A
#
# COMPACT_ATOMS: atom_id res chain seq x y z
N ARG A 1 34.47 -0.07 48.96
CA ARG A 1 34.85 0.75 47.78
C ARG A 1 33.89 0.41 46.62
N LEU A 2 32.96 1.34 46.32
CA LEU A 2 32.06 1.25 45.19
C LEU A 2 32.81 1.76 43.96
N THR A 3 33.07 0.89 43.00
CA THR A 3 33.62 1.25 41.68
C THR A 3 32.48 1.71 40.80
N LYS A 4 32.55 2.96 40.39
CA LYS A 4 31.59 3.66 39.51
C LYS A 4 31.66 3.07 38.09
N TRP A 5 30.63 2.37 37.68
CA TRP A 5 30.50 1.81 36.34
C TRP A 5 29.96 2.84 35.37
N LYS A 6 30.67 3.15 34.29
CA LYS A 6 30.19 3.99 33.20
C LYS A 6 29.75 3.06 32.06
N GLY A 7 28.47 2.79 31.98
CA GLY A 7 27.89 2.12 30.83
C GLY A 7 27.79 3.08 29.63
N LYS A 8 28.38 2.72 28.49
CA LYS A 8 28.13 3.37 27.22
C LYS A 8 26.81 2.88 26.65
N VAL A 9 25.89 3.80 26.41
CA VAL A 9 24.68 3.51 25.65
C VAL A 9 25.05 3.65 24.16
N ALA A 10 24.92 2.58 23.40
CA ALA A 10 25.10 2.60 21.97
C ALA A 10 23.87 3.24 21.31
N SER A 11 24.06 4.23 20.44
CA SER A 11 23.00 4.82 19.65
C SER A 11 22.58 3.82 18.57
N LEU A 12 21.27 3.59 18.48
CA LEU A 12 20.68 2.74 17.46
C LEU A 12 20.40 3.57 16.20
N SER A 13 20.94 3.15 15.08
CA SER A 13 20.59 3.67 13.76
C SER A 13 19.42 2.85 13.19
N PRO A 14 18.35 3.47 12.67
CA PRO A 14 17.21 2.74 12.14
C PRO A 14 17.44 2.36 10.67
N SER A 15 18.17 1.30 10.44
CA SER A 15 18.22 0.67 9.13
C SER A 15 18.31 -0.84 9.26
N LEU A 16 17.23 -1.51 8.83
CA LEU A 16 17.14 -2.93 8.53
C LEU A 16 17.33 -3.95 9.65
N GLY A 17 16.20 -4.39 10.19
CA GLY A 17 15.88 -5.82 10.34
C GLY A 17 16.67 -6.69 11.30
N GLN A 18 17.74 -6.23 11.96
CA GLN A 18 18.36 -6.99 13.04
C GLN A 18 18.93 -6.08 14.13
N LEU A 19 18.29 -6.10 15.28
CA LEU A 19 18.84 -5.53 16.50
C LEU A 19 19.79 -6.54 17.12
N VAL A 20 21.09 -6.42 16.91
CA VAL A 20 22.09 -7.19 17.65
C VAL A 20 22.55 -6.36 18.85
N ALA A 21 22.03 -6.67 20.04
CA ALA A 21 22.55 -6.12 21.28
C ALA A 21 23.68 -7.01 21.75
N THR A 22 24.93 -6.52 21.71
CA THR A 22 26.05 -7.17 22.36
C THR A 22 26.12 -6.76 23.83
N VAL A 23 25.80 -7.66 24.72
CA VAL A 23 25.97 -7.49 26.19
C VAL A 23 27.23 -8.21 26.62
N SER A 24 28.07 -7.54 27.42
CA SER A 24 29.31 -8.09 27.94
C SER A 24 29.08 -9.39 28.76
N PRO A 25 29.91 -10.43 28.63
CA PRO A 25 29.61 -11.79 29.06
C PRO A 25 29.63 -12.06 30.58
N ILE A 26 29.64 -11.05 31.42
CA ILE A 26 29.82 -11.26 32.91
C ILE A 26 28.47 -11.24 33.67
N ALA A 27 27.34 -11.07 33.03
CA ALA A 27 26.03 -11.01 33.71
C ALA A 27 24.88 -11.62 32.88
N LEU A 28 25.07 -12.79 32.29
CA LEU A 28 24.05 -13.44 31.49
C LEU A 28 23.27 -14.50 32.27
N GLY A 29 22.11 -14.11 32.81
CA GLY A 29 20.99 -15.01 32.86
C GLY A 29 20.27 -14.96 31.47
N ARG A 30 20.36 -16.03 30.72
CA ARG A 30 19.74 -16.40 29.44
C ARG A 30 18.95 -15.30 28.71
N ALA A 31 19.49 -14.78 27.63
CA ALA A 31 18.71 -14.10 26.60
C ALA A 31 18.06 -15.16 25.68
N LEU A 32 16.75 -15.18 25.62
CA LEU A 32 16.01 -16.04 24.71
C LEU A 32 15.66 -15.17 23.49
N LEU A 33 16.29 -15.44 22.36
CA LEU A 33 15.87 -14.90 21.07
C LEU A 33 14.61 -15.66 20.64
N ILE A 34 13.49 -15.02 20.74
CA ILE A 34 12.22 -15.53 20.20
C ILE A 34 11.87 -14.68 19.01
N ASP A 35 12.04 -15.24 17.83
CA ASP A 35 11.55 -14.76 16.54
C ASP A 35 11.87 -13.31 16.14
N ALA A 36 12.12 -13.08 14.84
CA ALA A 36 12.53 -11.80 14.27
C ALA A 36 11.52 -10.64 14.49
N ASN A 37 10.31 -10.94 14.92
CA ASN A 37 9.22 -9.98 15.15
C ASN A 37 8.92 -9.66 16.61
N ARG A 38 9.61 -10.28 17.59
CA ARG A 38 9.43 -9.99 19.03
C ARG A 38 10.75 -10.07 19.75
N ALA A 39 11.36 -8.95 20.08
CA ALA A 39 12.50 -8.89 20.98
C ALA A 39 12.02 -8.58 22.40
N LEU A 40 12.03 -9.57 23.28
CA LEU A 40 11.84 -9.36 24.71
C LEU A 40 13.23 -9.35 25.36
N VAL A 41 13.70 -8.20 25.82
CA VAL A 41 14.93 -8.11 26.61
C VAL A 41 14.54 -8.04 28.08
N ALA A 42 14.70 -9.15 28.80
CA ALA A 42 14.58 -9.17 30.26
C ALA A 42 16.00 -9.06 30.85
N ALA A 43 16.34 -7.94 31.45
CA ALA A 43 17.53 -7.77 32.24
C ALA A 43 17.15 -7.82 33.72
N THR A 44 17.52 -8.86 34.43
CA THR A 44 17.34 -8.96 35.90
C THR A 44 18.60 -8.48 36.61
N TRP A 45 18.50 -7.37 37.30
CA TRP A 45 19.52 -6.86 38.21
C TRP A 45 18.99 -6.94 39.63
N GLY A 46 19.63 -7.72 40.45
CA GLY A 46 19.62 -7.67 41.93
C GLY A 46 18.36 -7.11 42.61
N GLY A 47 17.20 -7.74 42.41
CA GLY A 47 15.98 -7.43 43.14
C GLY A 47 15.02 -6.36 42.55
N ALA A 48 15.43 -5.65 41.51
CA ALA A 48 14.52 -4.75 40.77
C ALA A 48 14.62 -5.06 39.26
N GLY A 49 13.70 -5.86 38.73
CA GLY A 49 13.64 -6.18 37.32
C GLY A 49 13.18 -4.96 36.52
N LEU A 50 14.01 -4.44 35.62
CA LEU A 50 13.57 -3.49 34.60
C LEU A 50 13.02 -4.28 33.41
N LEU A 51 11.73 -4.36 33.28
CA LEU A 51 11.09 -4.91 32.08
C LEU A 51 11.05 -3.81 31.02
N VAL A 52 11.99 -3.84 30.08
CA VAL A 52 11.91 -2.98 28.89
C VAL A 52 11.11 -3.75 27.83
N THR A 53 9.86 -3.44 27.72
CA THR A 53 9.07 -3.86 26.55
C THR A 53 9.46 -2.97 25.38
N VAL A 54 10.32 -3.46 24.50
CA VAL A 54 10.47 -2.87 23.17
C VAL A 54 9.20 -3.24 22.43
N GLY A 55 8.34 -2.26 22.15
CA GLY A 55 7.20 -2.47 21.28
C GLY A 55 7.73 -3.08 19.97
N SER A 56 7.22 -4.24 19.58
CA SER A 56 7.49 -4.78 18.27
C SER A 56 6.99 -3.75 17.25
N ALA A 57 7.90 -3.22 16.42
CA ALA A 57 7.48 -2.64 15.17
C ALA A 57 6.91 -3.81 14.35
N SER A 58 5.59 -3.99 14.42
CA SER A 58 4.88 -4.92 13.57
C SER A 58 4.91 -4.29 12.19
N ALA A 59 5.47 -4.97 11.18
CA ALA A 59 5.27 -4.53 9.81
C ALA A 59 3.76 -4.54 9.53
N ALA A 60 3.25 -3.44 8.95
CA ALA A 60 1.83 -3.34 8.64
C ALA A 60 1.38 -4.46 7.71
N CYS A 61 2.23 -4.78 6.73
CA CYS A 61 2.01 -5.84 5.76
C CYS A 61 3.06 -6.94 5.96
N VAL A 62 2.62 -8.13 6.22
CA VAL A 62 3.48 -9.31 6.41
C VAL A 62 3.32 -10.22 5.21
N GLU A 63 4.44 -10.56 4.57
CA GLU A 63 4.47 -11.59 3.55
C GLU A 63 4.27 -12.97 4.20
N THR A 64 3.33 -13.74 3.66
CA THR A 64 3.06 -15.12 4.09
C THR A 64 3.75 -16.11 3.14
N PRO A 65 3.10 -16.83 2.23
CA PRO A 65 3.79 -17.48 1.14
C PRO A 65 4.18 -16.47 0.05
N ASP A 66 5.07 -16.85 -0.84
CA ASP A 66 5.64 -16.03 -1.90
C ASP A 66 4.62 -15.10 -2.61
N GLY A 67 4.77 -13.81 -2.42
CA GLY A 67 3.95 -12.77 -3.04
C GLY A 67 2.60 -12.50 -2.38
N VAL A 68 2.24 -13.20 -1.28
CA VAL A 68 0.98 -12.96 -0.56
C VAL A 68 1.23 -12.11 0.68
N PHE A 69 0.63 -10.92 0.74
CA PHE A 69 0.76 -9.97 1.84
C PHE A 69 -0.56 -9.77 2.56
N VAL A 70 -0.53 -9.81 3.88
CA VAL A 70 -1.64 -9.43 4.74
C VAL A 70 -1.27 -8.22 5.57
N CYS A 71 -2.03 -7.15 5.44
CA CYS A 71 -1.82 -5.89 6.13
C CYS A 71 -2.83 -5.76 7.28
N SER A 72 -2.38 -5.81 8.53
CA SER A 72 -3.26 -5.96 9.70
C SER A 72 -3.21 -4.81 10.70
N VAL A 73 -2.28 -3.86 10.55
CA VAL A 73 -2.13 -2.76 11.51
C VAL A 73 -2.03 -1.41 10.78
N PRO A 74 -2.39 -0.30 11.45
CA PRO A 74 -2.23 1.04 10.89
C PRO A 74 -0.75 1.40 10.67
N GLU A 75 -0.47 2.12 9.57
CA GLU A 75 0.87 2.60 9.23
C GLU A 75 0.90 4.06 8.78
N THR A 76 2.03 4.69 9.05
CA THR A 76 2.30 6.10 8.69
C THR A 76 3.43 6.25 7.69
N THR A 77 3.98 5.15 7.23
CA THR A 77 5.03 5.09 6.20
C THR A 77 4.51 4.37 4.96
N THR A 78 5.08 4.70 3.80
CA THR A 78 4.76 4.00 2.54
C THR A 78 5.00 2.50 2.68
N GLN A 79 4.00 1.70 2.32
CA GLN A 79 4.14 0.26 2.23
C GLN A 79 4.48 -0.11 0.78
N SER A 80 5.74 -0.49 0.54
CA SER A 80 6.20 -0.93 -0.77
C SER A 80 6.20 -2.45 -0.83
N LEU A 81 5.28 -3.02 -1.59
CA LEU A 81 5.05 -4.46 -1.71
C LEU A 81 5.35 -4.91 -3.14
N SER A 82 6.12 -5.98 -3.28
CA SER A 82 6.52 -6.45 -4.61
C SER A 82 6.58 -7.97 -4.70
N ALA A 83 6.23 -8.51 -5.88
CA ALA A 83 6.42 -9.91 -6.20
C ALA A 83 7.01 -10.05 -7.62
N THR A 84 7.95 -11.00 -7.78
CA THR A 84 8.59 -11.30 -9.06
C THR A 84 8.43 -12.76 -9.40
N GLY A 85 7.84 -13.03 -10.56
CA GLY A 85 7.58 -14.41 -11.05
C GLY A 85 6.35 -15.06 -10.42
N THR A 86 5.74 -14.45 -9.41
CA THR A 86 4.49 -14.88 -8.76
C THR A 86 3.49 -13.74 -8.72
N LEU A 87 2.21 -14.04 -8.54
CA LEU A 87 1.17 -13.05 -8.31
C LEU A 87 1.47 -12.26 -7.03
N LEU A 88 1.42 -10.94 -7.09
CA LEU A 88 1.36 -10.10 -5.89
C LEU A 88 -0.09 -10.07 -5.40
N ASP A 89 -0.37 -10.68 -4.26
CA ASP A 89 -1.71 -10.72 -3.64
C ASP A 89 -1.67 -9.99 -2.31
N VAL A 90 -2.40 -8.89 -2.20
CA VAL A 90 -2.40 -8.00 -1.03
C VAL A 90 -3.80 -7.87 -0.47
N THR A 91 -3.97 -8.26 0.78
CA THR A 91 -5.24 -8.15 1.51
C THR A 91 -5.10 -7.20 2.70
N ILE A 92 -6.07 -6.32 2.87
CA ILE A 92 -6.18 -5.41 4.00
C ILE A 92 -7.19 -5.95 5.00
N ASP A 93 -6.72 -6.29 6.20
CA ASP A 93 -7.54 -6.76 7.31
C ASP A 93 -8.33 -5.60 7.97
N PRO A 94 -9.44 -5.91 8.66
CA PRO A 94 -10.15 -4.92 9.45
C PRO A 94 -9.24 -4.25 10.50
N GLY A 95 -9.28 -2.92 10.53
CA GLY A 95 -8.47 -2.10 11.45
C GLY A 95 -7.15 -1.62 10.89
N ALA A 96 -6.67 -2.16 9.77
CA ALA A 96 -5.50 -1.60 9.08
C ALA A 96 -5.88 -0.30 8.34
N SER A 97 -4.98 0.67 8.38
CA SER A 97 -5.10 1.96 7.70
C SER A 97 -3.71 2.47 7.34
N PHE A 98 -3.62 3.22 6.25
CA PHE A 98 -2.36 3.76 5.74
C PHE A 98 -2.51 5.26 5.57
N THR A 99 -1.71 6.04 6.33
CA THR A 99 -1.71 7.51 6.21
C THR A 99 -0.29 7.99 6.23
N THR A 100 0.23 8.41 5.07
CA THR A 100 1.61 8.87 4.94
C THR A 100 1.67 10.39 4.79
N THR A 101 2.72 10.99 5.32
CA THR A 101 3.03 12.42 5.19
C THR A 101 4.10 12.70 4.14
N ALA A 102 4.59 11.66 3.48
CA ALA A 102 5.52 11.73 2.37
C ALA A 102 5.37 10.46 1.51
N GLY A 103 5.30 10.60 0.18
CA GLY A 103 5.18 9.48 -0.74
C GLY A 103 3.75 8.90 -0.87
N ASN A 104 3.66 7.75 -1.46
CA ASN A 104 2.40 7.03 -1.62
C ASN A 104 2.02 6.29 -0.32
N ALA A 105 0.74 6.02 -0.10
CA ALA A 105 0.37 5.14 1.01
C ALA A 105 0.76 3.69 0.71
N LEU A 106 0.45 3.23 -0.52
CA LEU A 106 0.77 1.89 -0.99
C LEU A 106 1.47 1.97 -2.35
N ASP A 107 2.64 1.30 -2.48
CA ASP A 107 3.35 1.04 -3.72
C ASP A 107 3.31 -0.46 -4.01
N LEU A 108 2.64 -0.86 -5.09
CA LEU A 108 2.45 -2.24 -5.48
C LEU A 108 3.17 -2.50 -6.81
N THR A 109 4.14 -3.41 -6.83
CA THR A 109 4.88 -3.74 -8.05
C THR A 109 4.87 -5.24 -8.31
N GLY A 110 4.41 -5.65 -9.48
CA GLY A 110 4.36 -7.05 -9.89
C GLY A 110 4.74 -7.26 -11.35
N ASN A 111 5.09 -8.50 -11.71
CA ASN A 111 5.32 -8.89 -13.10
C ASN A 111 4.57 -10.17 -13.52
N ALA A 112 3.85 -10.80 -12.62
CA ALA A 112 2.97 -11.93 -12.90
C ALA A 112 1.50 -11.64 -12.58
N GLY A 113 1.20 -10.36 -12.33
CA GLY A 113 -0.09 -9.83 -11.95
C GLY A 113 -0.09 -9.26 -10.53
N ILE A 114 -1.13 -8.46 -10.24
CA ILE A 114 -1.37 -7.86 -8.93
C ILE A 114 -2.84 -8.01 -8.58
N THR A 115 -3.12 -8.50 -7.39
CA THR A 115 -4.44 -8.44 -6.77
C THR A 115 -4.34 -7.63 -5.48
N PHE A 116 -5.08 -6.54 -5.39
CA PHE A 116 -5.22 -5.75 -4.17
C PHE A 116 -6.67 -5.79 -3.70
N LEU A 117 -6.88 -6.23 -2.48
CA LEU A 117 -8.21 -6.37 -1.89
C LEU A 117 -8.31 -5.64 -0.54
N ASN A 118 -9.07 -4.57 -0.51
CA ASN A 118 -9.53 -3.92 0.71
C ASN A 118 -11.05 -4.06 0.84
N ASN A 119 -11.49 -5.00 1.65
CA ASN A 119 -12.91 -5.20 1.97
C ASN A 119 -13.37 -4.39 3.20
N ASN A 120 -12.48 -3.63 3.82
CA ASN A 120 -12.76 -2.83 5.01
C ASN A 120 -13.26 -1.43 4.60
N THR A 121 -14.49 -1.09 4.96
CA THR A 121 -15.11 0.21 4.70
C THR A 121 -14.52 1.33 5.58
N ASP A 122 -13.96 0.97 6.73
CA ASP A 122 -13.44 1.91 7.73
C ASP A 122 -11.93 2.16 7.57
N ALA A 123 -11.27 1.45 6.65
CA ALA A 123 -9.86 1.68 6.36
C ALA A 123 -9.65 3.09 5.78
N THR A 124 -8.56 3.71 6.17
CA THR A 124 -8.07 4.95 5.53
C THR A 124 -6.85 4.60 4.69
N ILE A 125 -6.88 4.96 3.40
CA ILE A 125 -5.71 4.85 2.52
C ILE A 125 -5.43 6.26 2.00
N THR A 126 -4.47 6.95 2.64
CA THR A 126 -4.12 8.33 2.33
C THR A 126 -2.62 8.48 2.14
N GLY A 127 -2.20 8.86 0.94
CA GLY A 127 -0.82 9.18 0.61
C GLY A 127 -0.62 10.69 0.43
N ASP A 128 0.58 11.18 0.71
CA ASP A 128 0.97 12.56 0.38
C ASP A 128 1.05 12.75 -1.14
N LEU A 129 1.59 11.78 -1.87
CA LEU A 129 1.57 11.76 -3.34
C LEU A 129 0.31 11.06 -3.86
N SER A 130 0.29 9.74 -3.84
CA SER A 130 -0.85 8.92 -4.28
C SER A 130 -1.36 8.05 -3.13
N GLY A 131 -2.66 7.74 -3.15
CA GLY A 131 -3.20 6.75 -2.22
C GLY A 131 -2.68 5.35 -2.56
N ILE A 132 -2.90 4.90 -3.80
CA ILE A 132 -2.37 3.64 -4.32
C ILE A 132 -1.62 3.92 -5.62
N GLU A 133 -0.38 3.45 -5.69
CA GLU A 133 0.43 3.35 -6.89
C GLU A 133 0.59 1.86 -7.22
N ALA A 134 0.12 1.40 -8.38
CA ALA A 134 0.17 -0.01 -8.76
C ALA A 134 0.75 -0.18 -10.17
N LEU A 135 1.82 -0.95 -10.27
CA LEU A 135 2.55 -1.20 -11.52
C LEU A 135 2.71 -2.70 -11.78
N ASN A 136 1.99 -3.22 -12.76
CA ASN A 136 2.24 -4.57 -13.30
C ASN A 136 2.98 -4.48 -14.62
N THR A 137 4.23 -4.95 -14.65
CA THR A 137 5.11 -4.90 -15.83
C THR A 137 5.13 -6.17 -16.65
N GLY A 138 4.44 -7.22 -16.19
CA GLY A 138 4.49 -8.55 -16.83
C GLY A 138 3.14 -9.02 -17.37
N SER A 139 2.94 -10.33 -17.41
CA SER A 139 1.86 -10.97 -18.21
C SER A 139 0.51 -11.08 -17.49
N GLY A 140 0.46 -10.96 -16.16
CA GLY A 140 -0.77 -11.16 -15.39
C GLY A 140 -1.74 -9.97 -15.44
N ALA A 141 -2.89 -10.10 -14.79
CA ALA A 141 -3.83 -9.02 -14.62
C ALA A 141 -3.47 -8.12 -13.44
N LEU A 142 -3.88 -6.84 -13.51
CA LEU A 142 -3.89 -5.94 -12.36
C LEU A 142 -5.33 -5.72 -11.90
N SER A 143 -5.60 -6.08 -10.66
CA SER A 143 -6.92 -5.92 -10.04
C SER A 143 -6.82 -5.13 -8.73
N ILE A 144 -7.56 -4.04 -8.63
CA ILE A 144 -7.65 -3.23 -7.41
C ILE A 144 -9.12 -3.19 -6.97
N THR A 145 -9.39 -3.67 -5.76
CA THR A 145 -10.70 -3.55 -5.12
C THR A 145 -10.57 -2.85 -3.79
N THR A 146 -11.28 -1.74 -3.60
CA THR A 146 -11.31 -1.01 -2.33
C THR A 146 -12.72 -0.59 -1.96
N LYS A 147 -13.17 -0.95 -0.75
CA LYS A 147 -14.46 -0.53 -0.17
C LYS A 147 -14.36 0.74 0.66
N SER A 148 -13.16 1.27 0.85
CA SER A 148 -12.93 2.56 1.51
C SER A 148 -12.51 3.62 0.52
N THR A 149 -12.56 4.89 0.95
CA THR A 149 -12.02 6.00 0.16
C THR A 149 -10.51 5.94 0.13
N THR A 150 -9.95 6.13 -1.07
CA THR A 150 -8.50 6.20 -1.31
C THR A 150 -8.13 7.62 -1.71
N THR A 151 -7.18 8.24 -1.01
CA THR A 151 -6.81 9.64 -1.18
C THR A 151 -5.33 9.80 -1.51
N GLY A 152 -5.04 10.58 -2.55
CA GLY A 152 -3.70 11.12 -2.82
C GLY A 152 -3.74 12.65 -2.70
N SER A 153 -2.97 13.20 -1.79
CA SER A 153 -3.06 14.63 -1.47
C SER A 153 -2.44 15.52 -2.53
N SER A 154 -1.45 15.02 -3.26
CA SER A 154 -0.71 15.83 -4.25
C SER A 154 -0.94 15.40 -5.70
N VAL A 155 -1.20 14.12 -5.97
CA VAL A 155 -1.28 13.64 -7.37
C VAL A 155 -2.53 12.78 -7.60
N TYR A 156 -2.49 11.46 -7.31
CA TYR A 156 -3.54 10.52 -7.67
C TYR A 156 -4.24 9.93 -6.44
N GLY A 157 -5.55 9.74 -6.52
CA GLY A 157 -6.21 8.84 -5.60
C GLY A 157 -5.72 7.41 -5.83
N ILE A 158 -5.90 6.89 -7.04
CA ILE A 158 -5.34 5.62 -7.52
C ILE A 158 -4.60 5.88 -8.83
N ASN A 159 -3.34 5.42 -8.93
CA ASN A 159 -2.60 5.31 -10.18
C ASN A 159 -2.33 3.83 -10.48
N ALA A 160 -2.81 3.34 -11.62
CA ALA A 160 -2.70 1.93 -11.99
C ALA A 160 -2.19 1.78 -13.42
N THR A 161 -1.04 1.15 -13.58
CA THR A 161 -0.44 0.84 -14.89
C THR A 161 -0.30 -0.66 -15.06
N ASN A 162 -0.87 -1.19 -16.13
CA ASN A 162 -0.82 -2.61 -16.46
C ASN A 162 -0.27 -2.84 -17.86
N SER A 163 0.78 -3.65 -17.94
CA SER A 163 1.33 -4.14 -19.24
C SER A 163 0.94 -5.59 -19.55
N GLY A 164 0.22 -6.24 -18.62
CA GLY A 164 -0.10 -7.66 -18.71
C GLY A 164 -1.38 -7.98 -19.51
N SER A 165 -2.32 -8.66 -18.86
CA SER A 165 -3.58 -9.01 -19.54
C SER A 165 -4.64 -7.91 -19.37
N SER A 166 -5.37 -7.86 -18.29
CA SER A 166 -6.43 -6.90 -18.05
C SER A 166 -6.14 -5.99 -16.86
N LEU A 167 -6.76 -4.81 -16.83
CA LEU A 167 -6.78 -3.90 -15.69
C LEU A 167 -8.20 -3.75 -15.17
N SER A 168 -8.41 -4.00 -13.88
CA SER A 168 -9.70 -3.81 -13.22
C SER A 168 -9.57 -2.97 -11.96
N ILE A 169 -10.37 -1.92 -11.84
CA ILE A 169 -10.45 -1.09 -10.64
C ILE A 169 -11.90 -1.06 -10.17
N ASN A 170 -12.15 -1.48 -8.94
CA ASN A 170 -13.45 -1.36 -8.27
C ASN A 170 -13.26 -0.56 -6.97
N ALA A 171 -13.71 0.68 -6.95
CA ALA A 171 -13.46 1.61 -5.86
C ALA A 171 -14.74 2.20 -5.28
N ALA A 172 -14.84 2.22 -3.93
CA ALA A 172 -15.95 2.89 -3.25
C ALA A 172 -15.88 4.43 -3.40
N GLY A 173 -14.67 4.97 -3.51
CA GLY A 173 -14.43 6.39 -3.77
C GLY A 173 -12.94 6.68 -3.85
N THR A 174 -12.59 7.74 -4.59
CA THR A 174 -11.20 8.17 -4.72
C THR A 174 -11.10 9.68 -4.74
N THR A 175 -10.02 10.20 -4.19
CA THR A 175 -9.71 11.62 -4.26
C THR A 175 -8.24 11.81 -4.62
N GLY A 176 -7.97 12.57 -5.67
CA GLY A 176 -6.62 12.98 -6.04
C GLY A 176 -6.57 14.51 -6.17
N ASN A 177 -5.38 15.09 -6.12
CA ASN A 177 -5.26 16.53 -6.42
C ASN A 177 -5.30 16.78 -7.93
N SER A 178 -4.61 15.96 -8.71
CA SER A 178 -4.59 16.05 -10.17
C SER A 178 -5.62 15.13 -10.80
N VAL A 179 -5.67 13.86 -10.39
CA VAL A 179 -6.60 12.86 -10.94
C VAL A 179 -7.13 11.97 -9.82
N GLY A 180 -8.43 11.72 -9.80
CA GLY A 180 -9.05 10.78 -8.87
C GLY A 180 -8.58 9.35 -9.12
N ILE A 181 -8.81 8.83 -10.34
CA ILE A 181 -8.30 7.54 -10.83
C ILE A 181 -7.57 7.78 -12.15
N ASN A 182 -6.28 7.41 -12.20
CA ASN A 182 -5.51 7.28 -13.43
C ASN A 182 -5.30 5.79 -13.73
N ALA A 183 -5.79 5.32 -14.87
CA ALA A 183 -5.71 3.92 -15.27
C ALA A 183 -5.15 3.80 -16.69
N TYR A 184 -4.02 3.13 -16.82
CA TYR A 184 -3.37 2.87 -18.11
C TYR A 184 -3.19 1.37 -18.31
N ASN A 185 -3.84 0.82 -19.33
CA ASN A 185 -3.69 -0.57 -19.73
C ASN A 185 -3.06 -0.66 -21.13
N SER A 186 -1.78 -1.00 -21.17
CA SER A 186 -1.08 -1.36 -22.41
C SER A 186 -1.11 -2.86 -22.70
N GLY A 187 -1.74 -3.63 -21.82
CA GLY A 187 -1.91 -5.07 -21.95
C GLY A 187 -2.94 -5.46 -23.01
N SER A 188 -3.07 -6.76 -23.24
CA SER A 188 -3.90 -7.30 -24.32
C SER A 188 -5.40 -7.42 -23.98
N GLY A 189 -5.78 -7.24 -22.71
CA GLY A 189 -7.16 -7.44 -22.26
C GLY A 189 -7.91 -6.12 -22.03
N ALA A 190 -9.08 -6.22 -21.40
CA ALA A 190 -9.94 -5.09 -21.14
C ALA A 190 -9.45 -4.21 -19.98
N LEU A 191 -9.81 -2.93 -20.02
CA LEU A 191 -9.78 -2.01 -18.88
C LEU A 191 -11.21 -1.82 -18.35
N THR A 192 -11.41 -2.12 -17.08
CA THR A 192 -12.71 -1.94 -16.41
C THR A 192 -12.56 -1.08 -15.17
N ILE A 193 -13.35 -0.01 -15.07
CA ILE A 193 -13.40 0.84 -13.88
C ILE A 193 -14.84 0.89 -13.37
N ILE A 194 -15.03 0.53 -12.11
CA ILE A 194 -16.32 0.62 -11.42
C ILE A 194 -16.14 1.50 -10.20
N THR A 195 -16.94 2.55 -10.07
CA THR A 195 -16.94 3.37 -8.85
C THR A 195 -18.34 3.49 -8.28
N THR A 196 -18.47 3.29 -6.96
CA THR A 196 -19.76 3.36 -6.26
C THR A 196 -19.94 4.63 -5.44
N GLY A 197 -18.86 5.32 -5.12
CA GLY A 197 -18.84 6.58 -4.39
C GLY A 197 -18.28 7.73 -5.22
N THR A 198 -17.93 8.81 -4.55
CA THR A 198 -17.36 9.99 -5.21
C THR A 198 -15.94 9.70 -5.71
N THR A 199 -15.71 9.96 -6.99
CA THR A 199 -14.38 10.00 -7.58
C THR A 199 -14.07 11.44 -7.94
N ALA A 200 -13.12 12.04 -7.26
CA ALA A 200 -12.87 13.46 -7.34
C ALA A 200 -11.39 13.79 -7.61
N ALA A 201 -11.20 14.84 -8.38
CA ALA A 201 -9.95 15.58 -8.39
C ALA A 201 -10.22 17.04 -7.95
N ASN A 202 -9.16 17.79 -7.73
CA ASN A 202 -9.27 19.22 -7.46
C ASN A 202 -10.08 19.91 -8.56
N THR A 203 -10.78 20.99 -8.25
CA THR A 203 -11.61 21.75 -9.22
C THR A 203 -10.81 22.59 -10.22
N SER A 204 -9.49 22.40 -10.31
CA SER A 204 -8.66 23.00 -11.35
C SER A 204 -9.12 22.55 -12.73
N ILE A 205 -9.07 23.44 -13.72
CA ILE A 205 -9.41 23.14 -15.11
C ILE A 205 -8.51 22.05 -15.73
N PHE A 206 -7.39 21.73 -15.11
CA PHE A 206 -6.45 20.69 -15.53
C PHE A 206 -6.60 19.38 -14.77
N SER A 207 -7.55 19.28 -13.87
CA SER A 207 -7.76 18.07 -13.07
C SER A 207 -8.82 17.17 -13.70
N THR A 208 -8.72 15.84 -13.47
CA THR A 208 -9.62 14.84 -14.05
C THR A 208 -10.15 13.91 -12.97
N GLY A 209 -11.46 13.68 -12.94
CA GLY A 209 -12.02 12.69 -12.02
C GLY A 209 -11.51 11.28 -12.32
N ILE A 210 -11.76 10.79 -13.54
CA ILE A 210 -11.23 9.52 -14.06
C ILE A 210 -10.51 9.77 -15.37
N GLU A 211 -9.24 9.36 -15.46
CA GLU A 211 -8.47 9.29 -16.69
C GLU A 211 -8.18 7.82 -17.00
N ALA A 212 -8.65 7.33 -18.15
CA ALA A 212 -8.57 5.93 -18.53
C ALA A 212 -8.08 5.77 -19.98
N ASN A 213 -6.98 5.04 -20.15
CA ASN A 213 -6.40 4.75 -21.45
C ASN A 213 -6.23 3.24 -21.60
N ASN A 214 -6.77 2.67 -22.67
CA ASN A 214 -6.72 1.23 -22.95
C ASN A 214 -6.24 0.96 -24.38
N ASN A 215 -5.19 0.12 -24.48
CA ASN A 215 -4.67 -0.34 -25.77
C ASN A 215 -5.04 -1.81 -26.04
N GLY A 216 -5.77 -2.46 -25.14
CA GLY A 216 -6.13 -3.88 -25.24
C GLY A 216 -7.42 -4.14 -26.03
N THR A 217 -8.46 -4.62 -25.35
CA THR A 217 -9.79 -4.84 -25.95
C THR A 217 -10.76 -3.74 -25.52
N ASP A 218 -11.74 -4.05 -24.70
CA ASP A 218 -12.79 -3.12 -24.30
C ASP A 218 -12.33 -2.16 -23.20
N LEU A 219 -12.86 -0.93 -23.23
CA LEU A 219 -12.80 0.01 -22.12
C LEU A 219 -14.20 0.23 -21.56
N THR A 220 -14.42 -0.19 -20.31
CA THR A 220 -15.72 0.01 -19.64
C THR A 220 -15.54 0.84 -18.38
N ILE A 221 -16.30 1.92 -18.26
CA ILE A 221 -16.38 2.75 -17.06
C ILE A 221 -17.81 2.77 -16.57
N THR A 222 -18.05 2.38 -15.33
CA THR A 222 -19.36 2.45 -14.67
C THR A 222 -19.23 3.23 -13.38
N THR A 223 -19.97 4.34 -13.26
CA THR A 223 -20.00 5.13 -12.03
C THR A 223 -21.43 5.25 -11.53
N SER A 224 -21.68 4.89 -10.27
CA SER A 224 -22.96 5.15 -9.59
C SER A 224 -22.87 6.33 -8.61
N GLY A 225 -21.67 6.83 -8.38
CA GLY A 225 -21.39 8.04 -7.60
C GLY A 225 -21.06 9.24 -8.48
N SER A 226 -20.72 10.36 -7.86
CA SER A 226 -20.33 11.56 -8.62
C SER A 226 -18.86 11.48 -9.07
N THR A 227 -18.60 11.89 -10.32
CA THR A 227 -17.25 12.05 -10.83
C THR A 227 -16.97 13.53 -11.05
N ARG A 228 -15.90 14.07 -10.47
CA ARG A 228 -15.59 15.50 -10.41
C ARG A 228 -14.14 15.79 -10.76
N GLY A 229 -13.93 16.90 -11.44
CA GLY A 229 -12.63 17.48 -11.83
C GLY A 229 -12.89 18.63 -12.80
N GLY A 230 -11.87 19.23 -13.37
CA GLY A 230 -12.01 20.11 -14.53
C GLY A 230 -12.61 19.35 -15.72
N ALA A 231 -12.19 18.08 -15.90
CA ALA A 231 -12.90 17.06 -16.67
C ALA A 231 -13.41 15.96 -15.71
N GLY A 232 -14.67 15.55 -15.84
CA GLY A 232 -15.22 14.46 -15.05
C GLY A 232 -14.56 13.14 -15.42
N ILE A 233 -14.72 12.71 -16.68
CA ILE A 233 -14.13 11.48 -17.24
C ILE A 233 -13.42 11.82 -18.55
N VAL A 234 -12.19 11.37 -18.68
CA VAL A 234 -11.43 11.33 -19.94
C VAL A 234 -11.09 9.87 -20.22
N ALA A 235 -11.59 9.34 -21.33
CA ALA A 235 -11.42 7.94 -21.68
C ALA A 235 -10.99 7.79 -23.13
N THR A 236 -9.95 7.01 -23.36
CA THR A 236 -9.44 6.68 -24.69
C THR A 236 -9.30 5.16 -24.82
N ASN A 237 -9.93 4.58 -25.84
CA ASN A 237 -9.75 3.18 -26.19
C ASN A 237 -9.08 3.10 -27.58
N ASP A 238 -7.77 2.87 -27.58
CA ASP A 238 -6.99 2.62 -28.80
C ASP A 238 -6.92 1.12 -29.12
N GLY A 239 -7.57 0.29 -28.31
CA GLY A 239 -7.66 -1.15 -28.46
C GLY A 239 -8.67 -1.58 -29.53
N SER A 240 -8.88 -2.90 -29.63
CA SER A 240 -9.73 -3.50 -30.69
C SER A 240 -11.21 -3.60 -30.31
N GLY A 241 -11.58 -3.30 -29.05
CA GLY A 241 -12.94 -3.44 -28.56
C GLY A 241 -13.70 -2.12 -28.43
N ASP A 242 -14.79 -2.17 -27.71
CA ASP A 242 -15.72 -1.05 -27.53
C ASP A 242 -15.31 -0.14 -26.36
N LEU A 243 -15.70 1.14 -26.47
CA LEU A 243 -15.70 2.09 -25.35
C LEU A 243 -17.14 2.23 -24.82
N SER A 244 -17.34 1.92 -23.54
CA SER A 244 -18.63 2.04 -22.86
C SER A 244 -18.49 2.86 -21.57
N ILE A 245 -19.29 3.91 -21.43
CA ILE A 245 -19.34 4.74 -20.21
C ILE A 245 -20.78 4.81 -19.73
N THR A 246 -21.01 4.40 -18.48
CA THR A 246 -22.30 4.48 -17.77
C THR A 246 -22.12 5.32 -16.50
N THR A 247 -22.94 6.37 -16.34
CA THR A 247 -22.88 7.29 -15.17
C THR A 247 -24.24 7.44 -14.52
#